data_8fea3f3b21a117956ae65d2700529bc9
#
_entry.id   8fea3f3b21a117956ae65d2700529bc9
#
_cell.length_a   1.000
_cell.length_b   1.000
_cell.length_c   1.000
_cell.angle_alpha   90.00
_cell.angle_beta   90.00
_cell.angle_gamma   90.00
#
_symmetry.space_group_name_H-M   'P 1'
#
loop_
_entity.id
_entity.type
_entity.pdbx_description
1 polymer ?
#
loop_
_entity_poly.entity_id
_entity_poly.type
_entity_poly.pdbx_seq_one_letter_code
_entity_poly.pdbx_strand_id
1 'polypeptide(L)'
;MAVIDAVVYGDDTDGRGTEYLQNANGIFNVHSHHGGGHSHGGGLDRGLNLRGVELGLRAEWEGVLDGAFRFATDGKAGELEEFWLRTDFLPAGLRLKGGRFYSDVGQQNNLHPHEWDFVDQALPYQMLFAGGLRGNGLQFDWSPRLPFDLRLGVEAISGGNEGVAAYVGPTQGYPTTTGKRIDVPFEGDKDWPRVWTTFLKSGFKPAEGHHIYGGLSYIKGRQHQELHTYHPGINDADHALEGETWTAGLDLGYHRHAGGRQGEGDFKLSAEYYYQSKDLTLTYHDTKPWNIGMPRELHVDAFVVQALYGIAPRWQVGLRYDLAGHTHEAVRSGSPLYCLPPYQNKPCPRQTSEFEEMNRWSAVATWRIDARQALRLQLSRAHVPVAEDVDGDGRFDAVRKSFNQVFLQYQLMLGGAPAHHDHGH
;
A
#
# COMPACT_ATOMS: atom_id res chain seq x y z
N MET A 1 -11.72 22.59 3.29
CA MET A 1 -11.13 22.31 1.97
C MET A 1 -12.01 21.25 1.29
N ALA A 2 -12.28 21.40 0.00
CA ALA A 2 -12.82 20.31 -0.80
C ALA A 2 -11.88 20.09 -2.00
N VAL A 3 -11.66 18.86 -2.39
CA VAL A 3 -10.85 18.50 -3.56
C VAL A 3 -11.72 17.70 -4.53
N ILE A 4 -11.67 18.05 -5.81
CA ILE A 4 -12.29 17.29 -6.89
C ILE A 4 -11.13 16.75 -7.74
N ASP A 5 -11.13 15.46 -7.97
CA ASP A 5 -10.11 14.75 -8.71
C ASP A 5 -10.75 13.91 -9.82
N ALA A 6 -10.48 14.29 -11.07
CA ALA A 6 -10.97 13.62 -12.25
C ALA A 6 -9.81 13.11 -13.10
N VAL A 7 -9.92 11.87 -13.60
CA VAL A 7 -8.87 11.20 -14.38
C VAL A 7 -9.45 10.61 -15.64
N VAL A 8 -8.86 10.94 -16.78
CA VAL A 8 -9.06 10.18 -18.03
C VAL A 8 -7.96 9.13 -18.11
N TYR A 9 -8.36 7.86 -18.19
CA TYR A 9 -7.47 6.71 -18.25
C TYR A 9 -7.58 5.97 -19.58
N GLY A 10 -6.45 5.47 -20.06
CA GLY A 10 -6.38 4.58 -21.21
C GLY A 10 -5.15 3.67 -21.12
N ASP A 11 -5.23 2.52 -21.77
CA ASP A 11 -4.13 1.58 -21.92
C ASP A 11 -4.17 0.88 -23.29
N ASP A 12 -3.13 0.11 -23.61
CA ASP A 12 -3.01 -0.68 -24.84
C ASP A 12 -3.45 -2.16 -24.67
N THR A 13 -4.22 -2.45 -23.60
CA THR A 13 -4.73 -3.78 -23.28
C THR A 13 -6.26 -3.85 -23.35
N ASP A 14 -6.91 -2.98 -24.11
CA ASP A 14 -8.37 -2.84 -24.18
C ASP A 14 -9.05 -2.59 -22.82
N GLY A 15 -8.36 -1.84 -21.93
CA GLY A 15 -8.85 -1.48 -20.60
C GLY A 15 -8.50 -2.47 -19.49
N ARG A 16 -7.76 -3.55 -19.77
CA ARG A 16 -7.39 -4.56 -18.76
C ARG A 16 -6.11 -4.23 -17.96
N GLY A 17 -5.44 -3.12 -18.24
CA GLY A 17 -4.18 -2.78 -17.56
C GLY A 17 -4.31 -2.65 -16.04
N THR A 18 -5.41 -2.10 -15.54
CA THR A 18 -5.70 -2.04 -14.11
C THR A 18 -6.03 -3.42 -13.54
N GLU A 19 -6.76 -4.25 -14.29
CA GLU A 19 -7.05 -5.64 -13.92
C GLU A 19 -5.74 -6.46 -13.80
N TYR A 20 -4.81 -6.31 -14.73
CA TYR A 20 -3.52 -6.97 -14.67
C TYR A 20 -2.71 -6.57 -13.43
N LEU A 21 -2.72 -5.30 -13.05
CA LEU A 21 -2.10 -4.86 -11.80
C LEU A 21 -2.79 -5.48 -10.58
N GLN A 22 -4.12 -5.53 -10.56
CA GLN A 22 -4.89 -6.14 -9.47
C GLN A 22 -4.67 -7.65 -9.39
N ASN A 23 -4.60 -8.35 -10.53
CA ASN A 23 -4.33 -9.78 -10.58
C ASN A 23 -2.88 -10.10 -10.19
N ALA A 24 -1.92 -9.22 -10.50
CA ALA A 24 -0.58 -9.31 -9.95
C ALA A 24 -0.59 -9.15 -8.42
N ASN A 25 -1.42 -8.25 -7.89
CA ASN A 25 -1.69 -8.14 -6.46
C ASN A 25 -2.20 -9.47 -5.87
N GLY A 26 -3.03 -10.21 -6.58
CA GLY A 26 -3.52 -11.51 -6.16
C GLY A 26 -2.45 -12.60 -6.10
N ILE A 27 -1.33 -12.46 -6.82
CA ILE A 27 -0.16 -13.32 -6.69
C ILE A 27 0.62 -12.96 -5.42
N PHE A 28 0.72 -11.66 -5.13
CA PHE A 28 1.46 -11.12 -3.98
C PHE A 28 0.61 -11.06 -2.70
N ASN A 29 -0.67 -10.72 -2.84
CA ASN A 29 -1.64 -10.66 -1.76
C ASN A 29 -2.83 -11.54 -2.12
N VAL A 30 -3.38 -12.15 -1.14
CA VAL A 30 -4.45 -13.12 -1.27
C VAL A 30 -5.77 -12.45 -1.63
N HIS A 31 -6.52 -13.12 -2.50
CA HIS A 31 -7.91 -12.77 -2.77
C HIS A 31 -8.78 -13.00 -1.54
N SER A 32 -8.95 -12.00 -0.69
CA SER A 32 -10.12 -11.92 0.17
C SER A 32 -11.22 -11.18 -0.60
N HIS A 33 -12.12 -11.90 -1.25
CA HIS A 33 -13.29 -11.32 -1.92
C HIS A 33 -14.33 -10.72 -0.95
N HIS A 34 -14.01 -10.56 0.32
CA HIS A 34 -14.89 -10.05 1.37
C HIS A 34 -14.25 -8.94 2.20
N GLY A 35 -13.99 -7.84 1.57
CA GLY A 35 -13.72 -6.61 2.27
C GLY A 35 -14.06 -5.47 1.34
N GLY A 36 -15.23 -4.85 1.50
CA GLY A 36 -15.60 -3.62 0.82
C GLY A 36 -14.71 -2.44 1.21
N GLY A 37 -13.40 -2.65 1.27
CA GLY A 37 -12.43 -1.60 1.37
C GLY A 37 -12.20 -1.03 -0.02
N HIS A 38 -12.71 0.16 -0.26
CA HIS A 38 -12.37 0.93 -1.44
C HIS A 38 -10.88 1.24 -1.37
N SER A 39 -10.03 0.43 -2.03
CA SER A 39 -8.64 0.83 -2.22
C SER A 39 -8.65 2.03 -3.16
N HIS A 40 -8.15 3.17 -2.71
CA HIS A 40 -7.97 4.36 -3.55
C HIS A 40 -6.98 4.14 -4.72
N GLY A 41 -6.37 2.95 -4.82
CA GLY A 41 -5.70 2.41 -5.99
C GLY A 41 -6.62 1.57 -6.88
N GLY A 42 -7.94 1.56 -6.60
CA GLY A 42 -8.95 0.81 -7.35
C GLY A 42 -8.87 1.11 -8.83
N GLY A 43 -9.02 0.08 -9.65
CA GLY A 43 -8.87 0.16 -11.08
C GLY A 43 -9.69 1.29 -11.69
N LEU A 44 -9.03 2.12 -12.48
CA LEU A 44 -9.71 3.12 -13.27
C LEU A 44 -10.33 2.42 -14.49
N ASP A 45 -11.59 2.71 -14.76
CA ASP A 45 -12.23 2.32 -16.01
C ASP A 45 -11.64 3.12 -17.17
N ARG A 46 -11.58 2.52 -18.36
CA ARG A 46 -11.15 3.24 -19.57
C ARG A 46 -12.05 4.43 -19.83
N GLY A 47 -11.47 5.60 -20.02
CA GLY A 47 -12.18 6.86 -20.23
C GLY A 47 -12.17 7.76 -19.00
N LEU A 48 -13.22 8.56 -18.84
CA LEU A 48 -13.32 9.55 -17.76
C LEU A 48 -13.80 8.91 -16.46
N ASN A 49 -13.01 9.09 -15.41
CA ASN A 49 -13.32 8.66 -14.04
C ASN A 49 -13.39 9.88 -13.11
N LEU A 50 -14.41 9.94 -12.27
CA LEU A 50 -14.36 10.76 -11.08
C LEU A 50 -13.62 9.93 -10.01
N ARG A 51 -12.31 10.19 -9.84
CA ARG A 51 -11.53 9.42 -8.88
C ARG A 51 -11.90 9.72 -7.44
N GLY A 52 -12.26 10.98 -7.15
CA GLY A 52 -12.75 11.32 -5.84
C GLY A 52 -13.20 12.77 -5.69
N VAL A 53 -14.14 12.94 -4.78
CA VAL A 53 -14.47 14.23 -4.15
C VAL A 53 -14.14 14.07 -2.68
N GLU A 54 -13.17 14.83 -2.18
CA GLU A 54 -12.73 14.80 -0.80
C GLU A 54 -13.19 16.06 -0.07
N LEU A 55 -13.74 15.90 1.13
CA LEU A 55 -14.06 16.97 2.06
C LEU A 55 -13.14 16.87 3.26
N GLY A 56 -12.26 17.85 3.44
CA GLY A 56 -11.32 17.92 4.56
C GLY A 56 -11.63 19.11 5.47
N LEU A 57 -11.66 18.85 6.78
CA LEU A 57 -11.69 19.85 7.83
C LEU A 57 -10.47 19.66 8.72
N ARG A 58 -9.83 20.75 9.09
CA ARG A 58 -8.79 20.77 10.12
C ARG A 58 -9.16 21.79 11.17
N ALA A 59 -9.02 21.43 12.42
CA ALA A 59 -9.24 22.30 13.55
C ALA A 59 -7.99 22.29 14.42
N GLU A 60 -7.60 23.46 14.89
CA GLU A 60 -6.48 23.65 15.78
C GLU A 60 -6.92 24.55 16.92
N TRP A 61 -6.67 24.08 18.13
CA TRP A 61 -6.79 24.87 19.36
C TRP A 61 -5.37 25.03 19.89
N GLU A 62 -4.77 26.17 19.56
CA GLU A 62 -3.37 26.48 19.78
C GLU A 62 -2.87 26.07 21.17
N GLY A 63 -1.81 25.27 21.20
CA GLY A 63 -1.19 24.75 22.43
C GLY A 63 -2.04 23.73 23.22
N VAL A 64 -3.16 23.27 22.67
CA VAL A 64 -4.03 22.28 23.34
C VAL A 64 -4.25 21.05 22.48
N LEU A 65 -4.90 21.19 21.33
CA LEU A 65 -5.31 20.08 20.47
C LEU A 65 -5.29 20.50 19.01
N ASP A 66 -4.95 19.59 18.14
CA ASP A 66 -5.25 19.67 16.72
C ASP A 66 -6.02 18.40 16.27
N GLY A 67 -6.70 18.51 15.15
CA GLY A 67 -7.46 17.39 14.62
C GLY A 67 -7.82 17.56 13.16
N ALA A 68 -8.12 16.43 12.53
CA ALA A 68 -8.57 16.40 11.16
C ALA A 68 -9.79 15.48 10.98
N PHE A 69 -10.59 15.84 10.01
CA PHE A 69 -11.67 15.04 9.46
C PHE A 69 -11.50 15.02 7.94
N ARG A 70 -11.55 13.84 7.33
CA ARG A 70 -11.53 13.65 5.89
C ARG A 70 -12.56 12.61 5.47
N PHE A 71 -13.40 13.00 4.54
CA PHE A 71 -14.38 12.13 3.91
C PHE A 71 -14.20 12.19 2.41
N ALA A 72 -14.12 11.04 1.76
CA ALA A 72 -13.97 10.92 0.31
C ALA A 72 -15.09 10.10 -0.30
N THR A 73 -15.43 10.38 -1.56
CA THR A 73 -16.38 9.60 -2.36
C THR A 73 -15.99 9.64 -3.83
N ASP A 74 -16.12 8.49 -4.51
CA ASP A 74 -15.95 8.32 -5.95
C ASP A 74 -17.28 8.46 -6.73
N GLY A 75 -18.35 8.85 -6.05
CA GLY A 75 -19.71 8.94 -6.57
C GLY A 75 -20.49 7.62 -6.55
N LYS A 76 -19.84 6.49 -6.22
CA LYS A 76 -20.47 5.16 -6.02
C LYS A 76 -20.57 4.84 -4.53
N ALA A 77 -19.52 5.15 -3.78
CA ALA A 77 -19.47 4.93 -2.34
C ALA A 77 -18.77 6.09 -1.65
N GLY A 78 -18.98 6.22 -0.33
CA GLY A 78 -18.32 7.23 0.48
C GLY A 78 -17.62 6.58 1.67
N GLU A 79 -16.45 7.13 2.03
CA GLU A 79 -15.64 6.62 3.12
C GLU A 79 -15.16 7.74 4.03
N LEU A 80 -15.20 7.50 5.35
CA LEU A 80 -14.48 8.29 6.33
C LEU A 80 -13.01 7.84 6.32
N GLU A 81 -12.15 8.63 5.69
CA GLU A 81 -10.73 8.31 5.58
C GLU A 81 -9.98 8.59 6.87
N GLU A 82 -10.20 9.79 7.43
CA GLU A 82 -9.57 10.21 8.68
C GLU A 82 -10.56 10.94 9.58
N PHE A 83 -10.43 10.65 10.86
CA PHE A 83 -11.04 11.40 11.95
C PHE A 83 -10.22 11.20 13.20
N TRP A 84 -9.37 12.18 13.54
CA TRP A 84 -8.47 12.05 14.68
C TRP A 84 -8.29 13.37 15.41
N LEU A 85 -7.93 13.26 16.68
CA LEU A 85 -7.46 14.34 17.54
C LEU A 85 -6.06 14.04 18.04
N ARG A 86 -5.23 15.09 18.18
CA ARG A 86 -3.87 15.00 18.69
C ARG A 86 -3.61 16.07 19.74
N THR A 87 -2.93 15.71 20.82
CA THR A 87 -2.55 16.65 21.88
C THR A 87 -1.37 17.52 21.46
N ASP A 88 -1.38 18.79 21.85
CA ASP A 88 -0.24 19.71 21.68
C ASP A 88 0.27 20.29 23.01
N PHE A 89 -0.38 19.97 24.13
CA PHE A 89 -0.04 20.46 25.47
C PHE A 89 0.97 19.60 26.22
N LEU A 90 1.36 18.44 25.71
CA LEU A 90 2.28 17.55 26.39
C LEU A 90 3.72 18.10 26.39
N PRO A 91 4.46 17.97 27.50
CA PRO A 91 5.80 18.55 27.61
C PRO A 91 6.82 17.81 26.73
N ALA A 92 7.95 18.46 26.49
CA ALA A 92 9.15 17.89 25.86
C ALA A 92 8.93 17.37 24.41
N GLY A 93 7.91 17.83 23.70
CA GLY A 93 7.62 17.40 22.34
C GLY A 93 6.90 16.06 22.25
N LEU A 94 6.30 15.59 23.35
CA LEU A 94 5.44 14.40 23.35
C LEU A 94 4.07 14.73 22.80
N ARG A 95 3.47 13.82 22.02
CA ARG A 95 2.11 13.95 21.47
C ARG A 95 1.40 12.61 21.52
N LEU A 96 0.09 12.68 21.75
CA LEU A 96 -0.82 11.54 21.66
C LEU A 96 -1.89 11.85 20.61
N LYS A 97 -2.02 11.01 19.59
CA LYS A 97 -3.07 11.07 18.57
C LYS A 97 -4.00 9.87 18.74
N GLY A 98 -5.31 10.09 18.65
CA GLY A 98 -6.31 9.03 18.73
C GLY A 98 -7.41 9.24 17.71
N GLY A 99 -7.91 8.14 17.13
CA GLY A 99 -8.97 8.15 16.12
C GLY A 99 -8.68 7.23 14.95
N ARG A 100 -9.24 7.57 13.77
CA ARG A 100 -8.95 6.90 12.49
C ARG A 100 -7.93 7.74 11.72
N PHE A 101 -6.80 7.14 11.37
CA PHE A 101 -5.69 7.84 10.70
C PHE A 101 -4.86 6.88 9.85
N TYR A 102 -4.14 7.44 8.89
CA TYR A 102 -3.05 6.75 8.19
C TYR A 102 -1.82 6.68 9.10
N SER A 103 -1.18 5.50 9.13
CA SER A 103 0.09 5.31 9.82
C SER A 103 1.17 6.21 9.26
N ASP A 104 2.05 6.71 10.12
CA ASP A 104 3.20 7.57 9.72
C ASP A 104 4.41 6.76 9.21
N VAL A 105 4.21 5.52 8.76
CA VAL A 105 5.26 4.70 8.12
C VAL A 105 5.58 5.22 6.72
N GLY A 106 6.87 5.24 6.36
CA GLY A 106 7.34 5.72 5.05
C GLY A 106 7.02 7.19 4.78
N GLN A 107 7.13 7.61 3.54
CA GLN A 107 6.89 9.01 3.13
C GLN A 107 5.52 9.21 2.48
N GLN A 108 4.96 8.18 1.85
CA GLN A 108 3.74 8.32 1.02
C GLN A 108 2.50 7.72 1.67
N ASN A 109 2.63 6.96 2.78
CA ASN A 109 1.48 6.25 3.37
C ASN A 109 0.37 7.18 3.84
N ASN A 110 0.73 8.34 4.37
CA ASN A 110 -0.21 9.33 4.89
C ASN A 110 -0.59 10.42 3.87
N LEU A 111 -0.18 10.26 2.60
CA LEU A 111 -0.56 11.17 1.53
C LEU A 111 -1.86 10.71 0.87
N HIS A 112 -2.77 11.66 0.68
CA HIS A 112 -4.00 11.41 -0.07
C HIS A 112 -3.77 11.48 -1.58
N PRO A 113 -4.64 10.93 -2.42
CA PRO A 113 -4.46 10.89 -3.87
C PRO A 113 -4.17 12.23 -4.53
N HIS A 114 -4.71 13.32 -3.99
CA HIS A 114 -4.44 14.66 -4.50
C HIS A 114 -3.07 15.24 -4.09
N GLU A 115 -2.41 14.65 -3.10
CA GLU A 115 -1.08 15.01 -2.61
C GLU A 115 0.05 14.20 -3.28
N TRP A 116 -0.29 13.13 -4.01
CA TRP A 116 0.70 12.34 -4.72
C TRP A 116 1.38 13.13 -5.84
N ASP A 117 2.66 12.86 -6.06
CA ASP A 117 3.43 13.46 -7.15
C ASP A 117 3.06 12.86 -8.52
N PHE A 118 2.58 11.62 -8.56
CA PHE A 118 2.12 10.88 -9.73
C PHE A 118 0.60 10.67 -9.65
N VAL A 119 -0.03 10.35 -10.80
CA VAL A 119 -1.48 10.14 -10.83
C VAL A 119 -1.91 8.91 -10.06
N ASP A 120 -1.11 7.86 -10.11
CA ASP A 120 -1.36 6.59 -9.41
C ASP A 120 -0.39 6.39 -8.24
N GLN A 121 -0.78 5.56 -7.30
CA GLN A 121 0.03 5.24 -6.14
C GLN A 121 1.22 4.35 -6.52
N ALA A 122 2.32 4.45 -5.78
CA ALA A 122 3.49 3.60 -5.94
C ALA A 122 3.19 2.12 -5.61
N LEU A 123 3.82 1.18 -6.33
CA LEU A 123 3.58 -0.26 -6.18
C LEU A 123 3.78 -0.77 -4.75
N PRO A 124 4.79 -0.34 -3.96
CA PRO A 124 4.94 -0.80 -2.59
C PRO A 124 3.67 -0.62 -1.75
N TYR A 125 2.98 0.51 -1.91
CA TYR A 125 1.75 0.78 -1.18
C TYR A 125 0.56 -0.01 -1.69
N GLN A 126 0.45 -0.19 -3.01
CA GLN A 126 -0.59 -1.02 -3.60
C GLN A 126 -0.43 -2.49 -3.19
N MET A 127 0.81 -3.00 -3.20
CA MET A 127 1.13 -4.41 -3.01
C MET A 127 1.17 -4.84 -1.54
N LEU A 128 1.94 -4.10 -0.72
CA LEU A 128 2.21 -4.51 0.66
C LEU A 128 1.21 -3.95 1.66
N PHE A 129 0.56 -2.83 1.33
CA PHE A 129 -0.33 -2.11 2.23
C PHE A 129 -1.77 -1.97 1.71
N ALA A 130 -2.11 -2.67 0.60
CA ALA A 130 -3.45 -2.63 -0.01
C ALA A 130 -3.99 -1.19 -0.19
N GLY A 131 -3.15 -0.29 -0.71
CA GLY A 131 -3.47 1.11 -0.93
C GLY A 131 -3.11 2.07 0.21
N GLY A 132 -2.69 1.55 1.36
CA GLY A 132 -2.22 2.34 2.50
C GLY A 132 -2.60 1.75 3.85
N LEU A 133 -1.68 1.81 4.79
CA LEU A 133 -1.90 1.34 6.15
C LEU A 133 -2.63 2.41 6.97
N ARG A 134 -3.90 2.17 7.30
CA ARG A 134 -4.70 3.03 8.15
C ARG A 134 -5.64 2.22 9.05
N GLY A 135 -6.13 2.85 10.10
CA GLY A 135 -7.11 2.20 10.98
C GLY A 135 -7.50 3.08 12.18
N ASN A 136 -8.42 2.54 12.99
CA ASN A 136 -8.75 3.16 14.27
C ASN A 136 -7.66 2.81 15.28
N GLY A 137 -7.12 3.81 15.98
CA GLY A 137 -6.02 3.53 16.87
C GLY A 137 -5.53 4.69 17.71
N LEU A 138 -4.40 4.44 18.35
CA LEU A 138 -3.64 5.42 19.11
C LEU A 138 -2.22 5.49 18.56
N GLN A 139 -1.68 6.69 18.50
CA GLN A 139 -0.28 6.96 18.18
C GLN A 139 0.31 7.79 19.31
N PHE A 140 1.45 7.38 19.78
CA PHE A 140 2.30 8.15 20.69
C PHE A 140 3.58 8.50 19.96
N ASP A 141 3.90 9.78 19.86
CA ASP A 141 5.12 10.24 19.21
C ASP A 141 5.87 11.27 20.06
N TRP A 142 7.17 11.33 19.83
CA TRP A 142 8.10 12.22 20.49
C TRP A 142 8.96 12.95 19.47
N SER A 143 8.89 14.29 19.50
CA SER A 143 9.67 15.18 18.64
C SER A 143 10.48 16.14 19.53
N PRO A 144 11.70 15.73 19.97
CA PRO A 144 12.54 16.55 20.83
C PRO A 144 13.04 17.81 20.11
N ARG A 145 13.32 18.85 20.87
CA ARG A 145 13.94 20.07 20.32
C ARG A 145 15.45 19.84 20.15
N LEU A 146 15.85 19.42 18.96
CA LEU A 146 17.23 19.18 18.54
C LEU A 146 17.62 20.16 17.42
N PRO A 147 18.92 20.31 17.11
CA PRO A 147 19.38 21.13 15.97
C PRO A 147 19.06 20.47 14.60
N PHE A 148 18.47 19.31 14.58
CA PHE A 148 17.96 18.57 13.42
C PHE A 148 16.60 18.00 13.78
N ASP A 149 15.81 17.70 12.77
CA ASP A 149 14.48 17.14 12.96
C ASP A 149 14.61 15.66 13.37
N LEU A 150 13.91 15.28 14.44
CA LEU A 150 13.81 13.89 14.90
C LEU A 150 12.37 13.64 15.37
N ARG A 151 11.78 12.56 14.91
CA ARG A 151 10.48 12.08 15.38
C ARG A 151 10.49 10.58 15.53
N LEU A 152 10.14 10.11 16.72
CA LEU A 152 9.98 8.70 17.05
C LEU A 152 8.51 8.45 17.37
N GLY A 153 7.92 7.37 16.86
CA GLY A 153 6.54 7.05 17.15
C GLY A 153 6.27 5.57 17.26
N VAL A 154 5.20 5.27 17.99
CA VAL A 154 4.60 3.94 18.14
C VAL A 154 3.11 4.08 17.91
N GLU A 155 2.52 3.16 17.16
CA GLU A 155 1.10 3.13 16.89
C GLU A 155 0.51 1.77 17.25
N ALA A 156 -0.72 1.80 17.74
CA ALA A 156 -1.54 0.65 18.01
C ALA A 156 -2.84 0.82 17.21
N ILE A 157 -3.04 0.00 16.17
CA ILE A 157 -4.09 0.20 15.17
C ILE A 157 -4.97 -1.07 15.09
N SER A 158 -6.25 -0.88 14.78
CA SER A 158 -7.15 -1.98 14.41
C SER A 158 -6.64 -2.66 13.13
N GLY A 159 -6.87 -3.95 12.97
CA GLY A 159 -6.60 -4.67 11.73
C GLY A 159 -7.61 -4.34 10.62
N GLY A 160 -7.62 -5.18 9.57
CA GLY A 160 -8.48 -5.04 8.40
C GLY A 160 -7.73 -4.52 7.18
N ASN A 161 -6.41 -4.33 7.27
CA ASN A 161 -5.57 -4.07 6.10
C ASN A 161 -5.17 -5.40 5.45
N GLU A 162 -5.56 -5.61 4.19
CA GLU A 162 -5.35 -6.88 3.47
C GLU A 162 -3.88 -7.26 3.33
N GLY A 163 -2.98 -6.29 3.24
CA GLY A 163 -1.55 -6.55 3.11
C GLY A 163 -0.85 -6.89 4.44
N VAL A 164 -1.38 -6.40 5.58
CA VAL A 164 -0.69 -6.48 6.88
C VAL A 164 -1.44 -7.33 7.89
N ALA A 165 -2.75 -7.15 8.02
CA ALA A 165 -3.57 -7.82 9.04
C ALA A 165 -4.98 -8.05 8.50
N ALA A 166 -5.09 -8.90 7.48
CA ALA A 166 -6.36 -9.32 6.91
C ALA A 166 -7.15 -10.18 7.91
N TYR A 167 -8.44 -10.00 7.94
CA TYR A 167 -9.34 -10.79 8.76
C TYR A 167 -10.52 -11.31 7.91
N VAL A 168 -10.64 -12.59 7.82
CA VAL A 168 -11.75 -13.29 7.14
C VAL A 168 -12.75 -13.81 8.16
N GLY A 169 -12.26 -14.34 9.27
CA GLY A 169 -13.03 -14.97 10.34
C GLY A 169 -13.46 -16.41 10.03
N PRO A 170 -13.92 -17.14 11.04
CA PRO A 170 -14.43 -18.49 10.86
C PRO A 170 -15.62 -18.45 9.90
N THR A 171 -15.52 -19.21 8.81
CA THR A 171 -16.53 -19.22 7.74
C THR A 171 -17.20 -20.58 7.67
N GLN A 172 -18.53 -20.59 7.48
CA GLN A 172 -19.32 -21.79 7.20
C GLN A 172 -19.95 -21.67 5.81
N GLY A 173 -19.81 -22.74 5.02
CA GLY A 173 -20.39 -22.79 3.69
C GLY A 173 -19.86 -21.72 2.74
N TYR A 174 -18.56 -21.35 2.84
CA TYR A 174 -17.92 -20.39 1.96
C TYR A 174 -17.96 -20.90 0.51
N PRO A 175 -18.51 -20.15 -0.44
CA PRO A 175 -18.58 -20.56 -1.84
C PRO A 175 -17.22 -20.49 -2.49
N THR A 176 -16.73 -21.59 -3.03
CA THR A 176 -15.50 -21.65 -3.83
C THR A 176 -15.79 -21.36 -5.30
N THR A 177 -14.75 -21.13 -6.09
CA THR A 177 -14.85 -20.93 -7.55
C THR A 177 -15.44 -22.13 -8.28
N THR A 178 -15.31 -23.34 -7.74
CA THR A 178 -15.91 -24.55 -8.28
C THR A 178 -17.37 -24.77 -7.88
N GLY A 179 -17.97 -23.84 -7.12
CA GLY A 179 -19.32 -23.96 -6.56
C GLY A 179 -19.43 -24.87 -5.35
N LYS A 180 -18.33 -25.48 -4.89
CA LYS A 180 -18.27 -26.22 -3.63
C LYS A 180 -18.39 -25.23 -2.47
N ARG A 181 -19.03 -25.66 -1.38
CA ARG A 181 -19.04 -24.91 -0.12
C ARG A 181 -18.08 -25.55 0.88
N ILE A 182 -17.24 -24.71 1.49
CA ILE A 182 -16.24 -25.16 2.46
C ILE A 182 -16.42 -24.46 3.81
N ASP A 183 -16.03 -25.14 4.86
CA ASP A 183 -15.98 -24.59 6.22
C ASP A 183 -14.51 -24.38 6.57
N VAL A 184 -14.14 -23.12 6.86
CA VAL A 184 -12.77 -22.76 7.19
C VAL A 184 -12.68 -22.38 8.65
N PRO A 185 -11.90 -23.12 9.45
CA PRO A 185 -11.81 -22.95 10.90
C PRO A 185 -10.79 -21.88 11.28
N PHE A 186 -10.90 -20.69 10.71
CA PHE A 186 -10.07 -19.57 11.15
C PHE A 186 -10.31 -19.22 12.61
N GLU A 187 -9.29 -18.73 13.29
CA GLU A 187 -9.47 -18.13 14.60
C GLU A 187 -10.41 -16.91 14.51
N GLY A 188 -11.13 -16.68 15.61
CA GLY A 188 -11.94 -15.46 15.77
C GLY A 188 -11.07 -14.21 15.81
N ASP A 189 -11.72 -13.06 15.79
CA ASP A 189 -11.06 -11.77 15.86
C ASP A 189 -10.21 -11.64 17.13
N LYS A 190 -8.92 -11.37 16.96
CA LYS A 190 -8.01 -11.11 18.09
C LYS A 190 -8.30 -9.72 18.68
N ASP A 191 -8.09 -9.60 19.97
CA ASP A 191 -8.25 -8.34 20.71
C ASP A 191 -7.37 -7.22 20.13
N TRP A 192 -7.92 -6.02 20.19
CA TRP A 192 -7.18 -4.81 19.82
C TRP A 192 -5.91 -4.64 20.69
N PRO A 193 -4.77 -4.17 20.12
CA PRO A 193 -4.55 -3.83 18.71
C PRO A 193 -4.13 -5.04 17.88
N ARG A 194 -4.54 -5.07 16.60
CA ARG A 194 -4.09 -6.11 15.66
C ARG A 194 -2.83 -5.74 14.89
N VAL A 195 -2.54 -4.45 14.78
CA VAL A 195 -1.33 -3.93 14.14
C VAL A 195 -0.58 -3.03 15.11
N TRP A 196 0.71 -3.26 15.22
CA TRP A 196 1.66 -2.37 15.86
C TRP A 196 2.58 -1.79 14.80
N THR A 197 2.83 -0.49 14.86
CA THR A 197 3.87 0.14 14.06
C THR A 197 4.84 0.91 14.94
N THR A 198 6.07 1.02 14.48
CA THR A 198 7.07 1.93 15.03
C THR A 198 7.75 2.65 13.89
N PHE A 199 8.03 3.91 14.07
CA PHE A 199 8.77 4.68 13.10
C PHE A 199 9.78 5.61 13.74
N LEU A 200 10.87 5.82 13.02
CA LEU A 200 11.87 6.87 13.27
C LEU A 200 11.94 7.70 12.01
N LYS A 201 11.77 9.02 12.14
CA LYS A 201 11.97 9.98 11.05
C LYS A 201 12.98 11.03 11.48
N SER A 202 13.86 11.39 10.57
CA SER A 202 14.88 12.41 10.82
C SER A 202 15.11 13.24 9.57
N GLY A 203 15.47 14.49 9.78
CA GLY A 203 15.79 15.41 8.70
C GLY A 203 16.76 16.49 9.14
N PHE A 204 17.47 17.06 8.19
CA PHE A 204 18.33 18.20 8.44
C PHE A 204 18.47 19.07 7.19
N LYS A 205 18.80 20.33 7.41
CA LYS A 205 18.98 21.35 6.35
C LYS A 205 20.47 21.68 6.24
N PRO A 206 21.23 21.02 5.33
CA PRO A 206 22.69 21.23 5.21
C PRO A 206 23.04 22.62 4.68
N ALA A 207 22.14 23.26 3.94
CA ALA A 207 22.27 24.61 3.42
C ALA A 207 20.87 25.19 3.18
N GLU A 208 20.78 26.51 2.96
CA GLU A 208 19.53 27.18 2.60
C GLU A 208 18.93 26.55 1.33
N GLY A 209 17.63 26.26 1.38
CA GLY A 209 16.90 25.60 0.30
C GLY A 209 17.17 24.11 0.15
N HIS A 210 18.03 23.49 0.97
CA HIS A 210 18.33 22.08 0.92
C HIS A 210 17.78 21.35 2.13
N HIS A 211 17.04 20.26 1.92
CA HIS A 211 16.53 19.41 2.99
C HIS A 211 16.80 17.93 2.66
N ILE A 212 17.46 17.23 3.55
CA ILE A 212 17.66 15.77 3.50
C ILE A 212 16.87 15.17 4.64
N TYR A 213 16.10 14.13 4.34
CA TYR A 213 15.27 13.44 5.33
C TYR A 213 15.23 11.96 5.06
N GLY A 214 14.87 11.18 6.06
CA GLY A 214 14.72 9.74 5.92
C GLY A 214 14.11 9.12 7.16
N GLY A 215 13.74 7.85 7.03
CA GLY A 215 13.06 7.14 8.09
C GLY A 215 13.30 5.65 8.06
N LEU A 216 13.00 5.04 9.21
CA LEU A 216 12.91 3.60 9.40
C LEU A 216 11.53 3.29 9.93
N SER A 217 10.95 2.21 9.46
CA SER A 217 9.62 1.76 9.88
C SER A 217 9.63 0.26 10.16
N TYR A 218 8.88 -0.15 11.19
CA TYR A 218 8.61 -1.56 11.46
C TYR A 218 7.13 -1.72 11.77
N ILE A 219 6.50 -2.72 11.14
CA ILE A 219 5.08 -3.00 11.24
C ILE A 219 4.92 -4.47 11.63
N LYS A 220 4.07 -4.76 12.62
CA LYS A 220 3.73 -6.13 13.04
C LYS A 220 2.22 -6.32 12.96
N GLY A 221 1.76 -7.18 12.07
CA GLY A 221 0.40 -7.69 12.03
C GLY A 221 0.29 -8.94 12.90
N ARG A 222 -0.58 -8.91 13.91
CA ARG A 222 -0.76 -10.01 14.87
C ARG A 222 -1.75 -11.07 14.44
N GLN A 223 -2.52 -10.79 13.39
CA GLN A 223 -3.46 -11.71 12.78
C GLN A 223 -3.59 -11.39 11.30
N HIS A 224 -3.29 -12.38 10.48
CA HIS A 224 -3.44 -12.30 9.04
C HIS A 224 -4.02 -13.63 8.54
N GLN A 225 -5.16 -13.57 7.87
CA GLN A 225 -5.91 -14.71 7.38
C GLN A 225 -6.05 -14.62 5.87
N GLU A 226 -5.77 -15.71 5.19
CA GLU A 226 -5.79 -15.82 3.74
C GLU A 226 -6.63 -17.03 3.32
N LEU A 227 -7.54 -16.83 2.37
CA LEU A 227 -8.33 -17.90 1.77
C LEU A 227 -8.09 -17.93 0.26
N HIS A 228 -7.44 -18.99 -0.19
CA HIS A 228 -7.17 -19.24 -1.60
C HIS A 228 -8.14 -20.26 -2.15
N THR A 229 -8.92 -19.87 -3.16
CA THR A 229 -9.81 -20.78 -3.85
C THR A 229 -9.15 -21.41 -5.06
N TYR A 230 -9.60 -22.62 -5.42
CA TYR A 230 -9.08 -23.36 -6.55
C TYR A 230 -9.14 -22.56 -7.85
N HIS A 231 -8.00 -22.52 -8.56
CA HIS A 231 -7.86 -22.00 -9.92
C HIS A 231 -6.95 -22.97 -10.69
N PRO A 232 -7.46 -23.67 -11.73
CA PRO A 232 -6.67 -24.68 -12.45
C PRO A 232 -5.34 -24.10 -12.96
N GLY A 233 -4.25 -24.85 -12.72
CA GLY A 233 -2.91 -24.45 -13.17
C GLY A 233 -2.12 -23.57 -12.19
N ILE A 234 -2.79 -22.73 -11.40
CA ILE A 234 -2.13 -21.82 -10.44
C ILE A 234 -2.32 -22.30 -9.00
N ASN A 235 -3.55 -22.63 -8.66
CA ASN A 235 -3.90 -23.10 -7.34
C ASN A 235 -4.77 -24.35 -7.45
N ASP A 236 -4.17 -25.51 -7.35
CA ASP A 236 -4.82 -26.80 -7.58
C ASP A 236 -5.72 -27.26 -6.41
N ALA A 237 -5.95 -26.44 -5.40
CA ALA A 237 -6.78 -26.79 -4.25
C ALA A 237 -7.24 -25.56 -3.47
N ASP A 238 -8.47 -25.62 -2.93
CA ASP A 238 -8.92 -24.67 -1.93
C ASP A 238 -8.08 -24.82 -0.66
N HIS A 239 -7.49 -23.75 -0.16
CA HIS A 239 -6.72 -23.78 1.10
C HIS A 239 -6.76 -22.44 1.83
N ALA A 240 -6.55 -22.52 3.15
CA ALA A 240 -6.54 -21.34 4.01
C ALA A 240 -5.31 -21.30 4.90
N LEU A 241 -4.83 -20.10 5.14
CA LEU A 241 -3.63 -19.79 5.89
C LEU A 241 -3.95 -18.77 6.99
N GLU A 242 -3.35 -18.91 8.15
CA GLU A 242 -3.47 -17.97 9.25
C GLU A 242 -2.16 -17.81 10.01
N GLY A 243 -1.85 -16.59 10.45
CA GLY A 243 -0.66 -16.32 11.22
C GLY A 243 -0.39 -14.85 11.46
N GLU A 244 0.86 -14.48 11.43
CA GLU A 244 1.35 -13.13 11.69
C GLU A 244 2.14 -12.60 10.50
N THR A 245 2.26 -11.27 10.44
CA THR A 245 3.10 -10.59 9.44
C THR A 245 4.05 -9.62 10.10
N TRP A 246 5.14 -9.32 9.42
CA TRP A 246 5.95 -8.16 9.76
C TRP A 246 6.51 -7.52 8.50
N THR A 247 6.70 -6.21 8.57
CA THR A 247 7.28 -5.42 7.48
C THR A 247 8.32 -4.47 8.05
N ALA A 248 9.49 -4.42 7.45
CA ALA A 248 10.51 -3.41 7.70
C ALA A 248 10.61 -2.46 6.53
N GLY A 249 10.73 -1.17 6.80
CA GLY A 249 10.80 -0.13 5.79
C GLY A 249 11.96 0.84 6.00
N LEU A 250 12.55 1.29 4.92
CA LEU A 250 13.53 2.36 4.86
C LEU A 250 13.05 3.39 3.84
N ASP A 251 13.09 4.65 4.19
CA ASP A 251 12.80 5.75 3.28
C ASP A 251 13.88 6.83 3.33
N LEU A 252 14.15 7.47 2.20
CA LEU A 252 15.11 8.54 2.03
C LEU A 252 14.57 9.60 1.09
N GLY A 253 14.83 10.86 1.38
CA GLY A 253 14.43 11.96 0.53
C GLY A 253 15.42 13.11 0.54
N TYR A 254 15.43 13.83 -0.55
CA TYR A 254 16.15 15.07 -0.73
C TYR A 254 15.28 16.06 -1.46
N HIS A 255 15.17 17.24 -0.91
CA HIS A 255 14.46 18.35 -1.52
C HIS A 255 15.37 19.58 -1.61
N ARG A 256 15.40 20.20 -2.80
CA ARG A 256 16.07 21.46 -3.04
C ARG A 256 15.07 22.48 -3.55
N HIS A 257 14.87 23.53 -2.76
CA HIS A 257 14.20 24.75 -3.20
C HIS A 257 15.19 25.68 -3.85
N ALA A 258 15.04 25.91 -5.14
CA ALA A 258 15.95 26.78 -5.89
C ALA A 258 15.67 28.28 -5.72
N GLY A 259 14.55 28.63 -5.06
CA GLY A 259 14.09 30.01 -4.95
C GLY A 259 13.59 30.62 -6.27
N GLY A 260 13.41 29.79 -7.30
CA GLY A 260 12.89 30.20 -8.59
C GLY A 260 11.37 30.52 -8.51
N ARG A 261 10.87 31.18 -9.58
CA ARG A 261 9.46 31.57 -9.63
C ARG A 261 8.56 30.34 -9.68
N GLN A 262 7.64 30.21 -8.72
CA GLN A 262 6.58 29.19 -8.70
C GLN A 262 7.09 27.75 -8.92
N GLY A 263 8.20 27.38 -8.22
CA GLY A 263 8.79 26.06 -8.26
C GLY A 263 9.81 25.82 -9.38
N GLU A 264 10.17 26.86 -10.15
CA GLU A 264 11.22 26.74 -11.18
C GLU A 264 12.57 26.41 -10.54
N GLY A 265 13.22 25.35 -11.02
CA GLY A 265 14.50 24.87 -10.51
C GLY A 265 14.39 24.01 -9.25
N ASP A 266 13.22 23.87 -8.65
CA ASP A 266 13.04 22.97 -7.51
C ASP A 266 13.31 21.52 -7.93
N PHE A 267 13.95 20.77 -7.05
CA PHE A 267 14.25 19.36 -7.27
C PHE A 267 13.86 18.53 -6.05
N LYS A 268 13.15 17.42 -6.26
CA LYS A 268 12.79 16.44 -5.24
C LYS A 268 13.23 15.06 -5.70
N LEU A 269 13.91 14.32 -4.83
CA LEU A 269 14.26 12.92 -5.01
C LEU A 269 13.77 12.16 -3.77
N SER A 270 13.09 11.06 -3.96
CA SER A 270 12.70 10.18 -2.86
C SER A 270 12.81 8.71 -3.26
N ALA A 271 13.12 7.88 -2.29
CA ALA A 271 13.21 6.43 -2.43
C ALA A 271 12.66 5.76 -1.18
N GLU A 272 11.91 4.67 -1.37
CA GLU A 272 11.38 3.84 -0.29
C GLU A 272 11.58 2.37 -0.62
N TYR A 273 11.97 1.59 0.37
CA TYR A 273 12.13 0.14 0.29
C TYR A 273 11.42 -0.53 1.45
N TYR A 274 10.69 -1.60 1.16
CA TYR A 274 10.00 -2.42 2.14
C TYR A 274 10.30 -3.88 1.93
N TYR A 275 10.50 -4.60 3.02
CA TYR A 275 10.58 -6.05 3.05
C TYR A 275 9.52 -6.58 4.00
N GLN A 276 8.69 -7.49 3.52
CA GLN A 276 7.60 -8.11 4.28
C GLN A 276 7.79 -9.62 4.38
N SER A 277 7.56 -10.17 5.56
CA SER A 277 7.38 -11.60 5.80
C SER A 277 6.00 -11.87 6.36
N LYS A 278 5.39 -12.93 5.86
CA LYS A 278 4.17 -13.52 6.40
C LYS A 278 4.50 -14.91 6.92
N ASP A 279 4.36 -15.09 8.23
CA ASP A 279 4.64 -16.33 8.94
C ASP A 279 3.29 -17.00 9.23
N LEU A 280 2.83 -17.84 8.31
CA LEU A 280 1.49 -18.43 8.31
C LEU A 280 1.52 -19.93 8.59
N THR A 281 0.38 -20.46 8.96
CA THR A 281 0.13 -21.89 9.15
C THR A 281 -1.06 -22.30 8.31
N LEU A 282 -0.97 -23.44 7.64
CA LEU A 282 -2.06 -24.00 6.86
C LEU A 282 -3.18 -24.48 7.79
N THR A 283 -4.33 -23.82 7.76
CA THR A 283 -5.49 -24.11 8.61
C THR A 283 -6.54 -24.96 7.91
N TYR A 284 -6.57 -24.94 6.59
CA TYR A 284 -7.47 -25.74 5.76
C TYR A 284 -6.79 -26.14 4.45
N HIS A 285 -7.09 -27.33 3.93
CA HIS A 285 -6.69 -27.78 2.59
C HIS A 285 -7.62 -28.91 2.14
N ASP A 286 -8.33 -28.76 1.04
CA ASP A 286 -9.38 -29.69 0.62
C ASP A 286 -8.86 -31.04 0.14
N THR A 287 -7.70 -31.07 -0.55
CA THR A 287 -7.11 -32.28 -1.13
C THR A 287 -5.96 -32.88 -0.31
N LYS A 288 -5.35 -32.10 0.60
CA LYS A 288 -4.21 -32.52 1.42
C LYS A 288 -4.40 -32.16 2.90
N PRO A 289 -5.45 -32.70 3.56
CA PRO A 289 -5.75 -32.34 4.95
C PRO A 289 -4.63 -32.72 5.93
N TRP A 290 -3.75 -33.67 5.57
CA TRP A 290 -2.57 -34.04 6.36
C TRP A 290 -1.49 -32.95 6.43
N ASN A 291 -1.56 -31.91 5.60
CA ASN A 291 -0.67 -30.76 5.68
C ASN A 291 -1.18 -29.65 6.60
N ILE A 292 -2.39 -29.78 7.15
CA ILE A 292 -2.92 -28.81 8.12
C ILE A 292 -1.97 -28.74 9.33
N GLY A 293 -1.71 -27.54 9.82
CA GLY A 293 -0.74 -27.26 10.86
C GLY A 293 0.72 -27.06 10.36
N MET A 294 0.97 -27.22 9.05
CA MET A 294 2.31 -27.01 8.51
C MET A 294 2.58 -25.51 8.23
N PRO A 295 3.81 -25.06 8.52
CA PRO A 295 4.18 -23.65 8.29
C PRO A 295 4.21 -23.30 6.79
N ARG A 296 3.87 -22.06 6.50
CA ARG A 296 3.93 -21.39 5.21
C ARG A 296 4.50 -20.01 5.43
N GLU A 297 5.64 -19.72 4.86
CA GLU A 297 6.27 -18.41 4.95
C GLU A 297 6.23 -17.77 3.56
N LEU A 298 5.87 -16.51 3.49
CA LEU A 298 5.95 -15.70 2.27
C LEU A 298 6.87 -14.52 2.55
N HIS A 299 7.84 -14.32 1.68
CA HIS A 299 8.77 -13.20 1.71
C HIS A 299 8.62 -12.39 0.45
N VAL A 300 8.41 -11.10 0.58
CA VAL A 300 8.27 -10.20 -0.57
C VAL A 300 8.88 -8.84 -0.24
N ASP A 301 9.55 -8.25 -1.21
CA ASP A 301 10.04 -6.89 -1.12
C ASP A 301 9.44 -5.98 -2.19
N ALA A 302 9.51 -4.70 -1.95
CA ALA A 302 9.11 -3.71 -2.93
C ALA A 302 9.86 -2.40 -2.72
N PHE A 303 10.16 -1.70 -3.81
CA PHE A 303 10.75 -0.37 -3.72
C PHE A 303 10.17 0.60 -4.75
N VAL A 304 10.32 1.88 -4.46
CA VAL A 304 10.03 2.97 -5.36
C VAL A 304 11.15 4.00 -5.29
N VAL A 305 11.52 4.55 -6.42
CA VAL A 305 12.35 5.74 -6.51
C VAL A 305 11.69 6.73 -7.47
N GLN A 306 11.63 7.99 -7.08
CA GLN A 306 11.04 9.05 -7.90
C GLN A 306 11.85 10.34 -7.81
N ALA A 307 11.93 11.05 -8.94
CA ALA A 307 12.58 12.33 -9.05
C ALA A 307 11.65 13.31 -9.77
N LEU A 308 11.59 14.55 -9.25
CA LEU A 308 10.80 15.63 -9.83
C LEU A 308 11.67 16.87 -10.00
N TYR A 309 11.42 17.62 -11.07
CA TYR A 309 12.14 18.84 -11.37
C TYR A 309 11.23 19.93 -11.94
N GLY A 310 11.31 21.12 -11.38
CA GLY A 310 10.62 22.30 -11.87
C GLY A 310 11.33 22.89 -13.09
N ILE A 311 10.83 22.61 -14.29
CA ILE A 311 11.47 23.00 -15.55
C ILE A 311 11.19 24.47 -15.95
N ALA A 312 10.11 25.03 -15.43
CA ALA A 312 9.68 26.41 -15.67
C ALA A 312 8.67 26.81 -14.57
N PRO A 313 8.34 28.11 -14.42
CA PRO A 313 7.29 28.53 -13.51
C PRO A 313 5.99 27.75 -13.73
N ARG A 314 5.48 27.10 -12.67
CA ARG A 314 4.27 26.24 -12.66
C ARG A 314 4.38 24.90 -13.40
N TRP A 315 5.51 24.58 -14.01
CA TRP A 315 5.73 23.32 -14.72
C TRP A 315 6.72 22.43 -13.98
N GLN A 316 6.30 21.22 -13.71
CA GLN A 316 7.13 20.19 -13.09
C GLN A 316 7.08 18.92 -13.92
N VAL A 317 8.21 18.27 -14.10
CA VAL A 317 8.30 16.94 -14.71
C VAL A 317 8.86 15.96 -13.70
N GLY A 318 8.55 14.68 -13.86
CA GLY A 318 9.03 13.64 -12.96
C GLY A 318 9.19 12.29 -13.64
N LEU A 319 10.04 11.48 -13.05
CA LEU A 319 10.24 10.07 -13.39
C LEU A 319 10.10 9.25 -12.12
N ARG A 320 9.46 8.08 -12.24
CA ARG A 320 9.33 7.10 -11.16
C ARG A 320 9.62 5.71 -11.69
N TYR A 321 10.33 4.93 -10.90
CA TYR A 321 10.49 3.50 -11.08
C TYR A 321 9.98 2.78 -9.84
N ASP A 322 9.06 1.86 -10.04
CA ASP A 322 8.49 0.98 -9.03
C ASP A 322 8.91 -0.47 -9.33
N LEU A 323 9.23 -1.24 -8.31
CA LEU A 323 9.46 -2.67 -8.39
C LEU A 323 8.85 -3.37 -7.18
N ALA A 324 8.26 -4.54 -7.38
CA ALA A 324 7.82 -5.40 -6.29
C ALA A 324 8.19 -6.85 -6.62
N GLY A 325 8.67 -7.58 -5.60
CA GLY A 325 9.00 -9.00 -5.71
C GLY A 325 10.35 -9.28 -6.34
N HIS A 326 11.36 -8.44 -6.15
CA HIS A 326 12.74 -8.84 -6.41
C HIS A 326 13.12 -10.02 -5.50
N THR A 327 12.77 -9.93 -4.21
CA THR A 327 12.59 -11.10 -3.35
C THR A 327 11.10 -11.44 -3.38
N HIS A 328 10.76 -12.62 -3.87
CA HIS A 328 9.38 -13.09 -3.85
C HIS A 328 9.36 -14.61 -3.74
N GLU A 329 9.31 -15.08 -2.52
CA GLU A 329 9.49 -16.48 -2.17
C GLU A 329 8.35 -17.00 -1.30
N ALA A 330 7.79 -18.15 -1.65
CA ALA A 330 6.94 -18.92 -0.77
C ALA A 330 7.68 -20.17 -0.29
N VAL A 331 7.83 -20.27 1.03
CA VAL A 331 8.51 -21.39 1.67
C VAL A 331 7.51 -22.27 2.39
N ARG A 332 7.49 -23.54 2.08
CA ARG A 332 6.54 -24.51 2.64
C ARG A 332 7.22 -25.78 3.13
N SER A 333 6.69 -26.34 4.19
CA SER A 333 7.03 -27.66 4.69
C SER A 333 5.81 -28.58 4.58
N GLY A 334 6.01 -29.84 4.22
CA GLY A 334 4.96 -30.84 4.23
C GLY A 334 5.01 -31.71 5.49
N SER A 335 3.93 -32.45 5.78
CA SER A 335 3.90 -33.40 6.90
C SER A 335 4.91 -34.52 6.69
N PRO A 336 5.75 -34.86 7.69
CA PRO A 336 6.70 -35.96 7.62
C PRO A 336 6.08 -37.33 7.27
N LEU A 337 4.80 -37.51 7.58
CA LEU A 337 4.08 -38.77 7.32
C LEU A 337 3.79 -39.01 5.83
N TYR A 338 3.81 -37.96 5.01
CA TYR A 338 3.38 -38.01 3.61
C TYR A 338 4.44 -37.51 2.63
N CYS A 339 5.68 -37.43 3.09
CA CYS A 339 6.78 -37.14 2.18
C CYS A 339 7.01 -38.32 1.21
N LEU A 340 7.14 -38.01 -0.06
CA LEU A 340 7.48 -38.98 -1.07
C LEU A 340 8.90 -39.56 -0.80
N PRO A 341 9.19 -40.83 -1.20
CA PRO A 341 10.55 -41.35 -1.14
C PRO A 341 11.54 -40.35 -1.82
N PRO A 342 12.73 -40.12 -1.24
CA PRO A 342 13.38 -40.90 -0.16
C PRO A 342 13.11 -40.40 1.27
N TYR A 343 12.13 -39.53 1.47
CA TYR A 343 11.93 -38.82 2.75
C TYR A 343 10.91 -39.49 3.70
N GLN A 344 10.47 -40.72 3.38
CA GLN A 344 9.57 -41.47 4.27
C GLN A 344 10.16 -41.58 5.68
N ASN A 345 9.36 -41.15 6.67
CA ASN A 345 9.74 -41.09 8.09
C ASN A 345 10.86 -40.07 8.44
N LYS A 346 11.11 -39.07 7.59
CA LYS A 346 11.95 -37.93 7.88
C LYS A 346 11.15 -36.65 7.67
N PRO A 347 11.53 -35.50 8.31
CA PRO A 347 10.93 -34.22 8.01
C PRO A 347 11.04 -33.95 6.49
N CYS A 348 9.95 -33.53 5.87
CA CYS A 348 10.00 -33.11 4.46
C CYS A 348 10.97 -31.94 4.32
N PRO A 349 11.83 -31.96 3.30
CA PRO A 349 12.66 -30.81 3.05
C PRO A 349 11.80 -29.59 2.81
N ARG A 350 12.27 -28.45 3.33
CA ARG A 350 11.70 -27.15 3.07
C ARG A 350 11.76 -26.90 1.55
N GLN A 351 10.63 -26.54 0.97
CA GLN A 351 10.51 -26.24 -0.46
C GLN A 351 10.32 -24.74 -0.62
N THR A 352 11.15 -24.11 -1.43
CA THR A 352 11.01 -22.72 -1.83
C THR A 352 10.46 -22.67 -3.25
N SER A 353 9.43 -21.85 -3.45
CA SER A 353 8.93 -21.47 -4.76
C SER A 353 9.21 -20.00 -4.94
N GLU A 354 9.90 -19.65 -6.01
CA GLU A 354 10.18 -18.27 -6.39
C GLU A 354 9.10 -17.81 -7.39
N PHE A 355 8.71 -16.55 -7.31
CA PHE A 355 7.75 -15.94 -8.20
C PHE A 355 8.43 -14.79 -8.96
N GLU A 356 7.87 -14.43 -10.10
CA GLU A 356 8.40 -13.34 -10.91
C GLU A 356 8.15 -11.96 -10.27
N GLU A 357 9.08 -11.05 -10.48
CA GLU A 357 8.96 -9.65 -10.12
C GLU A 357 8.03 -8.88 -11.06
N MET A 358 7.43 -7.82 -10.55
CA MET A 358 6.74 -6.83 -11.35
C MET A 358 7.44 -5.47 -11.25
N ASN A 359 7.43 -4.71 -12.34
CA ASN A 359 8.00 -3.37 -12.33
C ASN A 359 7.20 -2.39 -13.21
N ARG A 360 7.39 -1.10 -12.93
CA ARG A 360 6.73 -0.03 -13.66
C ARG A 360 7.61 1.21 -13.75
N TRP A 361 7.74 1.73 -14.96
CA TRP A 361 8.29 3.05 -15.24
C TRP A 361 7.17 4.03 -15.46
N SER A 362 7.26 5.22 -14.87
CA SER A 362 6.28 6.29 -15.06
C SER A 362 6.99 7.61 -15.31
N ALA A 363 6.50 8.38 -16.27
CA ALA A 363 6.90 9.76 -16.52
C ALA A 363 5.69 10.67 -16.34
N VAL A 364 5.85 11.79 -15.67
CA VAL A 364 4.77 12.73 -15.38
C VAL A 364 5.15 14.15 -15.75
N ALA A 365 4.20 14.92 -16.27
CA ALA A 365 4.28 16.36 -16.44
C ALA A 365 3.08 17.00 -15.73
N THR A 366 3.35 17.92 -14.81
CA THR A 366 2.34 18.64 -14.02
C THR A 366 2.39 20.13 -14.38
N TRP A 367 1.24 20.68 -14.74
CA TRP A 367 1.02 22.10 -14.91
C TRP A 367 0.11 22.64 -13.80
N ARG A 368 0.65 23.46 -12.91
CA ARG A 368 -0.13 24.20 -11.90
C ARG A 368 -0.73 25.44 -12.56
N ILE A 369 -1.99 25.36 -12.98
CA ILE A 369 -2.72 26.45 -13.63
C ILE A 369 -2.75 27.65 -12.69
N ASP A 370 -3.07 27.41 -11.43
CA ASP A 370 -3.00 28.36 -10.32
C ASP A 370 -2.75 27.63 -8.99
N ALA A 371 -2.96 28.31 -7.84
CA ALA A 371 -2.78 27.73 -6.51
C ALA A 371 -3.82 26.65 -6.16
N ARG A 372 -4.86 26.50 -6.95
CA ARG A 372 -6.02 25.60 -6.68
C ARG A 372 -6.24 24.57 -7.77
N GLN A 373 -5.61 24.72 -8.92
CA GLN A 373 -5.87 23.88 -10.08
C GLN A 373 -4.57 23.32 -10.65
N ALA A 374 -4.58 22.04 -10.90
CA ALA A 374 -3.48 21.35 -11.58
C ALA A 374 -3.99 20.41 -12.68
N LEU A 375 -3.25 20.37 -13.77
CA LEU A 375 -3.40 19.38 -14.83
C LEU A 375 -2.13 18.51 -14.83
N ARG A 376 -2.30 17.20 -14.87
CA ARG A 376 -1.18 16.24 -14.84
C ARG A 376 -1.35 15.21 -15.93
N LEU A 377 -0.33 15.05 -16.77
CA LEU A 377 -0.23 13.99 -17.77
C LEU A 377 0.81 12.97 -17.29
N GLN A 378 0.44 11.72 -17.21
CA GLN A 378 1.35 10.62 -16.88
C GLN A 378 1.30 9.54 -17.95
N LEU A 379 2.49 9.03 -18.30
CA LEU A 379 2.68 7.85 -19.13
C LEU A 379 3.40 6.80 -18.28
N SER A 380 2.90 5.57 -18.31
CA SER A 380 3.51 4.46 -17.57
C SER A 380 3.66 3.24 -18.47
N ARG A 381 4.72 2.46 -18.24
CA ARG A 381 4.92 1.13 -18.82
C ARG A 381 5.12 0.14 -17.69
N ALA A 382 4.24 -0.83 -17.61
CA ALA A 382 4.25 -1.88 -16.60
C ALA A 382 4.63 -3.23 -17.19
N HIS A 383 5.33 -4.04 -16.38
CA HIS A 383 5.62 -5.44 -16.63
C HIS A 383 5.14 -6.21 -15.41
N VAL A 384 4.17 -7.10 -15.57
CA VAL A 384 3.51 -7.80 -14.46
C VAL A 384 3.37 -9.29 -14.77
N PRO A 385 3.63 -10.18 -13.80
CA PRO A 385 3.21 -11.55 -13.87
C PRO A 385 1.70 -11.62 -13.62
N VAL A 386 1.00 -12.28 -14.51
CA VAL A 386 -0.46 -12.50 -14.40
C VAL A 386 -0.78 -13.96 -14.63
N ALA A 387 -1.93 -14.37 -14.13
CA ALA A 387 -2.51 -15.66 -14.39
C ALA A 387 -3.48 -15.54 -15.57
N GLU A 388 -3.24 -16.25 -16.64
CA GLU A 388 -4.11 -16.22 -17.84
C GLU A 388 -4.23 -17.60 -18.47
N ASP A 389 -5.43 -17.97 -18.90
CA ASP A 389 -5.66 -19.14 -19.75
C ASP A 389 -5.26 -18.79 -21.18
N VAL A 390 -4.03 -19.14 -21.55
CA VAL A 390 -3.41 -18.71 -22.83
C VAL A 390 -3.90 -19.53 -24.02
N ASP A 391 -4.16 -20.82 -23.82
CA ASP A 391 -4.53 -21.75 -24.88
C ASP A 391 -6.00 -22.18 -24.86
N GLY A 392 -6.78 -21.68 -23.91
CA GLY A 392 -8.23 -21.93 -23.79
C GLY A 392 -8.56 -23.33 -23.28
N ASP A 393 -7.62 -23.99 -22.63
CA ASP A 393 -7.80 -25.33 -22.05
C ASP A 393 -8.48 -25.31 -20.67
N GLY A 394 -8.77 -24.11 -20.14
CA GLY A 394 -9.35 -23.88 -18.82
C GLY A 394 -8.33 -23.89 -17.69
N ARG A 395 -7.04 -23.92 -18.00
CA ARG A 395 -5.95 -23.79 -17.04
C ARG A 395 -5.29 -22.43 -17.15
N PHE A 396 -4.90 -21.89 -16.02
CA PHE A 396 -4.20 -20.61 -15.95
C PHE A 396 -2.69 -20.84 -15.93
N ASP A 397 -2.00 -20.19 -16.82
CA ASP A 397 -0.55 -20.13 -16.87
C ASP A 397 -0.05 -18.84 -16.27
N ALA A 398 1.13 -18.90 -15.60
CA ALA A 398 1.83 -17.69 -15.20
C ALA A 398 2.50 -17.08 -16.44
N VAL A 399 2.01 -15.95 -16.89
CA VAL A 399 2.54 -15.24 -18.06
C VAL A 399 2.94 -13.82 -17.71
N ARG A 400 3.97 -13.30 -18.40
CA ARG A 400 4.40 -11.91 -18.24
C ARG A 400 3.71 -11.01 -19.24
N LYS A 401 2.95 -10.05 -18.74
CA LYS A 401 2.30 -9.00 -19.57
C LYS A 401 3.09 -7.71 -19.49
N SER A 402 3.19 -7.03 -20.62
CA SER A 402 3.78 -5.69 -20.73
C SER A 402 2.78 -4.78 -21.40
N PHE A 403 2.49 -3.66 -20.79
CA PHE A 403 1.50 -2.72 -21.31
C PHE A 403 1.84 -1.27 -20.97
N ASN A 404 1.29 -0.36 -21.75
CA ASN A 404 1.41 1.08 -21.55
C ASN A 404 0.11 1.64 -21.01
N GLN A 405 0.20 2.65 -20.16
CA GLN A 405 -0.92 3.37 -19.58
C GLN A 405 -0.74 4.87 -19.80
N VAL A 406 -1.84 5.56 -20.03
CA VAL A 406 -1.90 7.02 -20.10
C VAL A 406 -2.95 7.53 -19.14
N PHE A 407 -2.60 8.57 -18.38
CA PHE A 407 -3.47 9.24 -17.43
C PHE A 407 -3.44 10.73 -17.70
N LEU A 408 -4.61 11.34 -17.77
CA LEU A 408 -4.77 12.81 -17.76
C LEU A 408 -5.65 13.17 -16.57
N GLN A 409 -5.05 13.79 -15.57
CA GLN A 409 -5.71 14.15 -14.31
C GLN A 409 -5.95 15.65 -14.26
N TYR A 410 -7.14 16.03 -13.82
CA TYR A 410 -7.46 17.39 -13.42
C TYR A 410 -7.84 17.42 -11.94
N GLN A 411 -7.18 18.30 -11.20
CA GLN A 411 -7.45 18.52 -9.78
C GLN A 411 -7.93 19.95 -9.54
N LEU A 412 -9.00 20.09 -8.74
CA LEU A 412 -9.53 21.38 -8.30
C LEU A 412 -9.67 21.36 -6.77
N MET A 413 -9.02 22.32 -6.10
CA MET A 413 -9.13 22.54 -4.66
C MET A 413 -10.01 23.75 -4.38
N LEU A 414 -11.04 23.57 -3.55
CA LEU A 414 -11.97 24.60 -3.10
C LEU A 414 -11.80 24.83 -1.60
N GLY A 415 -11.87 26.09 -1.15
CA GLY A 415 -11.62 26.46 0.24
C GLY A 415 -10.18 26.85 0.50
N GLY A 416 -9.78 27.01 1.78
CA GLY A 416 -8.44 27.50 2.15
C GLY A 416 -7.32 26.76 1.44
N ALA A 417 -6.28 27.50 1.03
CA ALA A 417 -5.09 26.85 0.50
C ALA A 417 -4.67 25.76 1.49
N PRO A 418 -4.26 24.57 1.01
CA PRO A 418 -3.63 23.61 1.89
C PRO A 418 -2.48 24.37 2.56
N ALA A 419 -2.48 24.43 3.89
CA ALA A 419 -1.25 24.72 4.56
C ALA A 419 -0.27 23.74 3.92
N HIS A 420 0.76 24.26 3.22
CA HIS A 420 1.87 23.41 2.84
C HIS A 420 2.14 22.60 4.11
N HIS A 421 1.90 21.30 4.05
CA HIS A 421 2.47 20.44 5.04
C HIS A 421 3.97 20.63 4.84
N ASP A 422 4.51 21.64 5.49
CA ASP A 422 5.87 21.55 5.98
C ASP A 422 5.77 20.32 6.87
N HIS A 423 6.03 19.16 6.28
CA HIS A 423 6.21 17.95 7.01
C HIS A 423 7.40 18.26 7.91
N GLY A 424 7.09 18.84 9.08
CA GLY A 424 8.03 19.03 10.16
C GLY A 424 8.52 17.65 10.52
N HIS A 425 9.47 17.21 9.73
CA HIS A 425 10.33 16.08 10.01
C HIS A 425 11.39 16.54 10.96
#